data_882afeaa98245a3361b94c49c48b9a10
#
_entry.id   882afeaa98245a3361b94c49c48b9a10
#
_cell.length_a   1.000
_cell.length_b   1.000
_cell.length_c   1.000
_cell.angle_alpha   90.00
_cell.angle_beta   90.00
_cell.angle_gamma   90.00
#
_symmetry.space_group_name_H-M   'P 1'
#
loop_
_entity.id
_entity.type
_entity.pdbx_description
1 polymer ?
#
loop_
_entity_poly.entity_id
_entity_poly.type
_entity_poly.pdbx_seq_one_letter_code
_entity_poly.pdbx_strand_id
1 'polypeptide(L)'
;MSSQSIAQAVSSAVFTKSLQDVVKGVRTHKRDPKPYISKVIAECKAELAESDPFVKAQAIRKLTYLQMMGYDMSWASFYVVEVMSQPRFAHKRIGYLAACQSFQADTEVVLLTTNLLKKEFGSMNQYDIGQAINCMANIANKDLARDLLSDVVNLMSNTKPYVRKKSVLAMYKLFVAYPQGLRLSFEKLKERLNDDEASVVSCAVNGECAIVLIKGKDWVVKSHEC
;
A
#
# COMPACT_ATOMS: atom_id res chain seq x y z
N MET A 1 -28.54 -22.56 18.96
CA MET A 1 -27.47 -21.62 19.31
C MET A 1 -27.77 -21.11 20.69
N SER A 2 -26.91 -21.35 21.68
CA SER A 2 -27.20 -21.05 23.08
C SER A 2 -27.11 -19.53 23.35
N SER A 3 -27.97 -19.03 24.20
CA SER A 3 -28.01 -17.63 24.65
C SER A 3 -26.64 -17.11 25.16
N GLN A 4 -25.79 -18.01 25.65
CA GLN A 4 -24.42 -17.69 26.07
C GLN A 4 -23.49 -17.31 24.92
N SER A 5 -23.66 -17.93 23.73
CA SER A 5 -22.88 -17.61 22.51
C SER A 5 -23.21 -16.20 21.98
N ILE A 6 -24.50 -15.80 22.07
CA ILE A 6 -24.94 -14.48 21.64
C ILE A 6 -24.47 -13.41 22.63
N ALA A 7 -24.54 -13.67 23.94
CA ALA A 7 -24.06 -12.76 24.98
C ALA A 7 -22.53 -12.55 24.92
N GLN A 8 -21.74 -13.60 24.62
CA GLN A 8 -20.30 -13.49 24.41
C GLN A 8 -19.95 -12.70 23.14
N ALA A 9 -20.65 -12.94 22.03
CA ALA A 9 -20.45 -12.19 20.78
C ALA A 9 -20.82 -10.70 20.93
N VAL A 10 -21.88 -10.38 21.66
CA VAL A 10 -22.27 -8.99 21.97
C VAL A 10 -21.29 -8.35 22.94
N SER A 11 -20.75 -9.09 23.93
CA SER A 11 -19.76 -8.60 24.88
C SER A 11 -18.41 -8.27 24.21
N SER A 12 -17.92 -9.10 23.28
CA SER A 12 -16.67 -8.83 22.57
C SER A 12 -16.78 -7.63 21.61
N ALA A 13 -17.91 -7.47 20.94
CA ALA A 13 -18.16 -6.35 20.04
C ALA A 13 -18.33 -4.98 20.76
N VAL A 14 -18.75 -4.98 22.00
CA VAL A 14 -19.05 -3.76 22.79
C VAL A 14 -17.79 -3.14 23.41
N PHE A 15 -16.69 -3.87 23.55
CA PHE A 15 -15.49 -3.38 24.27
C PHE A 15 -14.22 -3.19 23.41
N THR A 16 -14.31 -3.31 22.08
CA THR A 16 -13.14 -3.02 21.23
C THR A 16 -12.90 -1.51 21.15
N LYS A 17 -11.72 -1.07 21.58
CA LYS A 17 -11.32 0.35 21.48
C LYS A 17 -11.28 0.77 20.03
N SER A 18 -11.89 1.91 19.73
CA SER A 18 -11.74 2.56 18.42
C SER A 18 -10.34 3.17 18.27
N LEU A 19 -9.94 3.49 17.02
CA LEU A 19 -8.71 4.26 16.81
C LEU A 19 -8.73 5.60 17.57
N GLN A 20 -9.88 6.26 17.68
CA GLN A 20 -10.00 7.52 18.42
C GLN A 20 -9.70 7.34 19.91
N ASP A 21 -10.12 6.24 20.49
CA ASP A 21 -9.84 5.93 21.90
C ASP A 21 -8.36 5.65 22.12
N VAL A 22 -7.71 4.96 21.17
CA VAL A 22 -6.26 4.76 21.20
C VAL A 22 -5.52 6.09 21.13
N VAL A 23 -5.90 6.98 20.19
CA VAL A 23 -5.28 8.31 20.05
C VAL A 23 -5.47 9.15 21.33
N LYS A 24 -6.67 9.15 21.92
CA LYS A 24 -6.95 9.83 23.19
C LYS A 24 -6.09 9.25 24.32
N GLY A 25 -6.04 7.92 24.42
CA GLY A 25 -5.26 7.24 25.45
C GLY A 25 -3.77 7.55 25.37
N VAL A 26 -3.17 7.56 24.17
CA VAL A 26 -1.77 7.95 23.98
C VAL A 26 -1.54 9.40 24.43
N ARG A 27 -2.46 10.32 24.11
CA ARG A 27 -2.37 11.72 24.54
C ARG A 27 -2.48 11.89 26.04
N THR A 28 -3.26 11.05 26.71
CA THR A 28 -3.43 11.07 28.17
C THR A 28 -2.17 10.56 28.89
N HIS A 29 -1.49 9.58 28.31
CA HIS A 29 -0.29 8.94 28.88
C HIS A 29 1.02 9.56 28.35
N LYS A 30 1.09 10.87 28.14
CA LYS A 30 2.24 11.56 27.53
C LYS A 30 3.58 11.33 28.24
N ARG A 31 3.60 11.16 29.57
CA ARG A 31 4.84 10.97 30.33
C ARG A 31 5.47 9.60 30.13
N ASP A 32 4.65 8.57 30.08
CA ASP A 32 5.05 7.20 29.80
C ASP A 32 3.97 6.47 29.00
N PRO A 33 4.02 6.52 27.65
CA PRO A 33 3.04 5.87 26.81
C PRO A 33 3.27 4.35 26.67
N LYS A 34 4.46 3.82 27.02
CA LYS A 34 4.83 2.43 26.76
C LYS A 34 3.88 1.40 27.36
N PRO A 35 3.50 1.45 28.65
CA PRO A 35 2.58 0.47 29.22
C PRO A 35 1.20 0.48 28.54
N TYR A 36 0.69 1.67 28.23
CA TYR A 36 -0.57 1.82 27.52
C TYR A 36 -0.51 1.22 26.11
N ILE A 37 0.56 1.49 25.36
CA ILE A 37 0.76 0.98 24.00
C ILE A 37 0.92 -0.54 24.01
N SER A 38 1.68 -1.10 24.96
CA SER A 38 1.80 -2.56 25.11
C SER A 38 0.44 -3.23 25.33
N LYS A 39 -0.43 -2.61 26.12
CA LYS A 39 -1.80 -3.08 26.32
C LYS A 39 -2.63 -3.01 25.03
N VAL A 40 -2.54 -1.91 24.26
CA VAL A 40 -3.23 -1.77 22.97
C VAL A 40 -2.75 -2.80 21.97
N ILE A 41 -1.44 -3.09 21.91
CA ILE A 41 -0.88 -4.11 21.04
C ILE A 41 -1.43 -5.50 21.41
N ALA A 42 -1.50 -5.83 22.71
CA ALA A 42 -2.06 -7.10 23.16
C ALA A 42 -3.55 -7.23 22.78
N GLU A 43 -4.33 -6.16 22.96
CA GLU A 43 -5.74 -6.11 22.52
C GLU A 43 -5.86 -6.30 21.00
N CYS A 44 -5.04 -5.63 20.20
CA CYS A 44 -5.03 -5.80 18.74
C CYS A 44 -4.63 -7.22 18.30
N LYS A 45 -3.71 -7.89 19.01
CA LYS A 45 -3.37 -9.30 18.74
C LYS A 45 -4.58 -10.23 18.95
N ALA A 46 -5.36 -10.01 20.01
CA ALA A 46 -6.58 -10.78 20.25
C ALA A 46 -7.64 -10.50 19.16
N GLU A 47 -7.83 -9.24 18.77
CA GLU A 47 -8.74 -8.85 17.68
C GLU A 47 -8.34 -9.46 16.32
N LEU A 48 -7.05 -9.58 16.03
CA LEU A 48 -6.56 -10.21 14.79
C LEU A 48 -6.78 -11.72 14.74
N ALA A 49 -6.92 -12.36 15.89
CA ALA A 49 -7.26 -13.79 15.99
C ALA A 49 -8.74 -14.07 15.76
N GLU A 50 -9.61 -13.06 15.81
CA GLU A 50 -11.04 -13.21 15.53
C GLU A 50 -11.30 -13.51 14.04
N SER A 51 -12.48 -14.05 13.73
CA SER A 51 -12.88 -14.36 12.35
C SER A 51 -13.55 -13.17 11.63
N ASP A 52 -13.98 -12.12 12.36
CA ASP A 52 -14.69 -10.98 11.78
C ASP A 52 -13.74 -10.08 10.98
N PRO A 53 -13.95 -9.93 9.65
CA PRO A 53 -13.16 -9.06 8.80
C PRO A 53 -13.17 -7.59 9.22
N PHE A 54 -14.27 -7.11 9.82
CA PHE A 54 -14.36 -5.74 10.31
C PHE A 54 -13.43 -5.53 11.51
N VAL A 55 -13.45 -6.44 12.49
CA VAL A 55 -12.59 -6.38 13.68
C VAL A 55 -11.12 -6.42 13.28
N LYS A 56 -10.72 -7.35 12.39
CA LYS A 56 -9.36 -7.41 11.84
C LYS A 56 -8.94 -6.11 11.16
N ALA A 57 -9.80 -5.54 10.32
CA ALA A 57 -9.49 -4.27 9.64
C ALA A 57 -9.31 -3.11 10.65
N GLN A 58 -10.14 -3.05 11.71
CA GLN A 58 -9.98 -2.04 12.77
C GLN A 58 -8.70 -2.24 13.58
N ALA A 59 -8.32 -3.49 13.87
CA ALA A 59 -7.04 -3.81 14.53
C ALA A 59 -5.86 -3.34 13.68
N ILE A 60 -5.83 -3.68 12.39
CA ILE A 60 -4.77 -3.22 11.46
C ILE A 60 -4.73 -1.69 11.40
N ARG A 61 -5.87 -1.00 11.38
CA ARG A 61 -5.90 0.48 11.39
C ARG A 61 -5.27 1.07 12.65
N LYS A 62 -5.46 0.46 13.82
CA LYS A 62 -4.82 0.88 15.08
C LYS A 62 -3.32 0.60 15.05
N LEU A 63 -2.91 -0.59 14.58
CA LEU A 63 -1.50 -0.96 14.44
C LEU A 63 -0.76 -0.05 13.44
N THR A 64 -1.40 0.31 12.32
CA THR A 64 -0.83 1.28 11.36
C THR A 64 -0.55 2.63 12.02
N TYR A 65 -1.45 3.11 12.87
CA TYR A 65 -1.22 4.34 13.63
C TYR A 65 -0.01 4.22 14.57
N LEU A 66 0.13 3.09 15.26
CA LEU A 66 1.28 2.84 16.13
C LEU A 66 2.60 2.71 15.33
N GLN A 67 2.55 2.09 14.14
CA GLN A 67 3.70 2.04 13.21
C GLN A 67 4.15 3.45 12.81
N MET A 68 3.22 4.34 12.48
CA MET A 68 3.53 5.74 12.17
C MET A 68 4.12 6.50 13.35
N MET A 69 3.91 6.04 14.57
CA MET A 69 4.54 6.56 15.80
C MET A 69 5.92 5.95 16.09
N GLY A 70 6.40 5.04 15.24
CA GLY A 70 7.71 4.39 15.36
C GLY A 70 7.72 3.07 16.13
N TYR A 71 6.56 2.48 16.42
CA TYR A 71 6.49 1.15 17.03
C TYR A 71 6.50 0.07 15.95
N ASP A 72 7.41 -0.90 16.05
CA ASP A 72 7.51 -1.98 15.08
C ASP A 72 6.27 -2.89 15.09
N MET A 73 5.66 -3.01 13.91
CA MET A 73 4.48 -3.84 13.64
C MET A 73 4.74 -4.88 12.55
N SER A 74 6.00 -5.19 12.25
CA SER A 74 6.43 -6.16 11.22
C SER A 74 5.80 -7.54 11.43
N TRP A 75 5.61 -7.95 12.67
CA TRP A 75 4.93 -9.20 13.04
C TRP A 75 3.50 -9.31 12.52
N ALA A 76 2.84 -8.20 12.20
CA ALA A 76 1.47 -8.18 11.70
C ALA A 76 1.36 -8.31 10.16
N SER A 77 2.47 -8.46 9.44
CA SER A 77 2.53 -8.41 7.97
C SER A 77 1.56 -9.38 7.28
N PHE A 78 1.42 -10.61 7.77
CA PHE A 78 0.46 -11.57 7.21
C PHE A 78 -1.00 -11.13 7.39
N TYR A 79 -1.33 -10.55 8.54
CA TYR A 79 -2.67 -10.01 8.78
C TYR A 79 -2.96 -8.79 7.89
N VAL A 80 -1.94 -7.99 7.57
CA VAL A 80 -2.06 -6.89 6.60
C VAL A 80 -2.45 -7.45 5.24
N VAL A 81 -1.77 -8.49 4.72
CA VAL A 81 -2.11 -9.15 3.45
C VAL A 81 -3.52 -9.74 3.48
N GLU A 82 -3.93 -10.35 4.60
CA GLU A 82 -5.28 -10.86 4.78
C GLU A 82 -6.32 -9.73 4.66
N VAL A 83 -6.08 -8.57 5.30
CA VAL A 83 -7.00 -7.42 5.20
C VAL A 83 -6.97 -6.79 3.80
N MET A 84 -5.84 -6.77 3.09
CA MET A 84 -5.74 -6.34 1.68
C MET A 84 -6.62 -7.21 0.76
N SER A 85 -6.76 -8.51 1.06
CA SER A 85 -7.54 -9.46 0.24
C SER A 85 -9.05 -9.39 0.44
N GLN A 86 -9.53 -8.61 1.41
CA GLN A 86 -10.94 -8.49 1.73
C GLN A 86 -11.76 -7.94 0.55
N PRO A 87 -13.01 -8.41 0.34
CA PRO A 87 -13.83 -7.95 -0.78
C PRO A 87 -14.34 -6.51 -0.60
N ARG A 88 -14.57 -6.08 0.65
CA ARG A 88 -15.11 -4.76 0.95
C ARG A 88 -14.03 -3.68 0.81
N PHE A 89 -14.27 -2.69 -0.08
CA PHE A 89 -13.33 -1.59 -0.37
C PHE A 89 -12.79 -0.89 0.89
N ALA A 90 -13.65 -0.59 1.86
CA ALA A 90 -13.23 0.10 3.09
C ALA A 90 -12.20 -0.68 3.91
N HIS A 91 -12.33 -2.01 3.98
CA HIS A 91 -11.38 -2.88 4.67
C HIS A 91 -10.09 -3.03 3.86
N LYS A 92 -10.22 -3.35 2.58
CA LYS A 92 -9.13 -3.44 1.62
C LYS A 92 -8.23 -2.20 1.68
N ARG A 93 -8.83 -1.00 1.65
CA ARG A 93 -8.10 0.27 1.75
C ARG A 93 -7.26 0.38 3.02
N ILE A 94 -7.74 -0.11 4.17
CA ILE A 94 -6.97 -0.13 5.41
C ILE A 94 -5.74 -1.03 5.25
N GLY A 95 -5.90 -2.23 4.69
CA GLY A 95 -4.79 -3.15 4.43
C GLY A 95 -3.74 -2.55 3.49
N TYR A 96 -4.15 -1.96 2.38
CA TYR A 96 -3.23 -1.30 1.44
C TYR A 96 -2.49 -0.12 2.05
N LEU A 97 -3.15 0.68 2.89
CA LEU A 97 -2.49 1.77 3.62
C LEU A 97 -1.47 1.21 4.62
N ALA A 98 -1.84 0.17 5.36
CA ALA A 98 -0.95 -0.50 6.30
C ALA A 98 0.30 -1.06 5.59
N ALA A 99 0.13 -1.74 4.45
CA ALA A 99 1.23 -2.26 3.65
C ALA A 99 2.20 -1.14 3.22
N CYS A 100 1.69 0.00 2.75
CA CYS A 100 2.51 1.16 2.39
C CYS A 100 3.34 1.71 3.55
N GLN A 101 2.90 1.54 4.80
CA GLN A 101 3.56 2.05 6.01
C GLN A 101 4.50 1.05 6.66
N SER A 102 4.25 -0.26 6.51
CA SER A 102 4.96 -1.30 7.25
C SER A 102 5.84 -2.20 6.40
N PHE A 103 5.56 -2.33 5.08
CA PHE A 103 6.36 -3.19 4.21
C PHE A 103 7.60 -2.46 3.70
N GLN A 104 8.74 -3.11 3.84
CA GLN A 104 10.01 -2.70 3.26
C GLN A 104 10.36 -3.62 2.09
N ALA A 105 11.35 -3.24 1.28
CA ALA A 105 11.73 -3.98 0.09
C ALA A 105 12.19 -5.43 0.35
N ASP A 106 12.69 -5.71 1.54
CA ASP A 106 13.15 -7.01 2.04
C ASP A 106 12.07 -7.80 2.80
N THR A 107 10.87 -7.25 2.98
CA THR A 107 9.79 -7.92 3.69
C THR A 107 9.33 -9.15 2.91
N GLU A 108 9.45 -10.35 3.49
CA GLU A 108 9.14 -11.64 2.84
C GLU A 108 7.72 -11.70 2.25
N VAL A 109 6.75 -11.08 2.91
CA VAL A 109 5.35 -11.07 2.46
C VAL A 109 5.12 -10.23 1.19
N VAL A 110 6.09 -9.42 0.74
CA VAL A 110 5.97 -8.64 -0.51
C VAL A 110 5.74 -9.56 -1.70
N LEU A 111 6.40 -10.71 -1.75
CA LEU A 111 6.20 -11.71 -2.81
C LEU A 111 4.76 -12.25 -2.85
N LEU A 112 4.13 -12.41 -1.67
CA LEU A 112 2.73 -12.86 -1.58
C LEU A 112 1.75 -11.83 -2.13
N THR A 113 2.14 -10.55 -2.16
CA THR A 113 1.26 -9.48 -2.68
C THR A 113 1.18 -9.44 -4.21
N THR A 114 2.11 -10.06 -4.93
CA THR A 114 2.17 -9.99 -6.40
C THR A 114 0.88 -10.46 -7.06
N ASN A 115 0.38 -11.64 -6.69
CA ASN A 115 -0.86 -12.17 -7.25
C ASN A 115 -2.09 -11.36 -6.83
N LEU A 116 -2.09 -10.84 -5.60
CA LEU A 116 -3.15 -9.98 -5.11
C LEU A 116 -3.21 -8.67 -5.91
N LEU A 117 -2.06 -8.05 -6.15
CA LEU A 117 -1.96 -6.83 -6.96
C LEU A 117 -2.42 -7.07 -8.40
N LYS A 118 -1.99 -8.17 -9.05
CA LYS A 118 -2.46 -8.57 -10.39
C LYS A 118 -3.98 -8.73 -10.45
N LYS A 119 -4.56 -9.37 -9.45
CA LYS A 119 -6.02 -9.52 -9.34
C LYS A 119 -6.71 -8.15 -9.26
N GLU A 120 -6.19 -7.23 -8.46
CA GLU A 120 -6.78 -5.90 -8.31
C GLU A 120 -6.59 -5.02 -9.56
N PHE A 121 -5.52 -5.19 -10.33
CA PHE A 121 -5.34 -4.50 -11.60
C PHE A 121 -6.42 -4.86 -12.64
N GLY A 122 -6.99 -6.07 -12.54
CA GLY A 122 -8.16 -6.52 -13.33
C GLY A 122 -9.52 -6.09 -12.78
N SER A 123 -9.61 -5.31 -11.72
CA SER A 123 -10.87 -4.90 -11.11
C SER A 123 -11.68 -3.97 -12.03
N MET A 124 -13.01 -4.08 -12.01
CA MET A 124 -13.91 -3.14 -12.66
C MET A 124 -13.98 -1.78 -11.95
N ASN A 125 -13.57 -1.72 -10.68
CA ASN A 125 -13.56 -0.51 -9.88
C ASN A 125 -12.21 0.20 -10.01
N GLN A 126 -12.21 1.40 -10.61
CA GLN A 126 -10.99 2.20 -10.77
C GLN A 126 -10.28 2.55 -9.45
N TYR A 127 -11.00 2.62 -8.34
CA TYR A 127 -10.42 2.94 -7.04
C TYR A 127 -9.67 1.75 -6.45
N ASP A 128 -10.12 0.51 -6.70
CA ASP A 128 -9.37 -0.70 -6.35
C ASP A 128 -8.06 -0.75 -7.13
N ILE A 129 -8.12 -0.54 -8.46
CA ILE A 129 -6.92 -0.46 -9.31
C ILE A 129 -5.98 0.63 -8.81
N GLY A 130 -6.48 1.84 -8.58
CA GLY A 130 -5.65 2.98 -8.21
C GLY A 130 -4.95 2.82 -6.85
N GLN A 131 -5.61 2.16 -5.88
CA GLN A 131 -4.96 1.91 -4.60
C GLN A 131 -3.94 0.76 -4.68
N ALA A 132 -4.18 -0.26 -5.50
CA ALA A 132 -3.22 -1.33 -5.76
C ALA A 132 -1.95 -0.79 -6.45
N ILE A 133 -2.11 0.10 -7.46
CA ILE A 133 -0.98 0.79 -8.11
C ILE A 133 -0.20 1.63 -7.10
N ASN A 134 -0.87 2.41 -6.26
CA ASN A 134 -0.19 3.21 -5.24
C ASN A 134 0.61 2.34 -4.25
N CYS A 135 0.01 1.26 -3.77
CA CYS A 135 0.69 0.34 -2.86
C CYS A 135 1.91 -0.29 -3.54
N MET A 136 1.73 -0.86 -4.72
CA MET A 136 2.83 -1.43 -5.52
C MET A 136 3.98 -0.44 -5.68
N ALA A 137 3.71 0.82 -6.03
CA ALA A 137 4.73 1.85 -6.19
C ALA A 137 5.49 2.18 -4.89
N ASN A 138 4.88 1.99 -3.72
CA ASN A 138 5.53 2.23 -2.43
C ASN A 138 6.36 1.05 -1.92
N ILE A 139 5.91 -0.19 -2.20
CA ILE A 139 6.58 -1.41 -1.72
C ILE A 139 7.48 -2.05 -2.78
N ALA A 140 7.61 -1.44 -3.98
CA ALA A 140 8.33 -2.00 -5.12
C ALA A 140 9.79 -2.27 -4.78
N ASN A 141 10.19 -3.54 -4.83
CA ASN A 141 11.55 -4.00 -4.97
C ASN A 141 11.82 -4.40 -6.44
N LYS A 142 13.04 -4.82 -6.74
CA LYS A 142 13.46 -5.18 -8.10
C LYS A 142 12.59 -6.29 -8.71
N ASP A 143 12.27 -7.32 -7.93
CA ASP A 143 11.52 -8.48 -8.42
C ASP A 143 10.06 -8.13 -8.64
N LEU A 144 9.41 -7.48 -7.68
CA LEU A 144 8.03 -7.01 -7.83
C LEU A 144 7.87 -6.04 -9.00
N ALA A 145 8.83 -5.10 -9.17
CA ALA A 145 8.83 -4.15 -10.27
C ALA A 145 8.97 -4.85 -11.63
N ARG A 146 9.87 -5.85 -11.75
CA ARG A 146 10.02 -6.66 -12.97
C ARG A 146 8.73 -7.42 -13.29
N ASP A 147 8.13 -8.06 -12.30
CA ASP A 147 7.00 -8.98 -12.48
C ASP A 147 5.68 -8.24 -12.77
N LEU A 148 5.55 -6.98 -12.36
CA LEU A 148 4.33 -6.17 -12.55
C LEU A 148 4.47 -5.06 -13.60
N LEU A 149 5.67 -4.84 -14.16
CA LEU A 149 5.91 -3.77 -15.14
C LEU A 149 4.95 -3.83 -16.32
N SER A 150 4.78 -5.02 -16.92
CA SER A 150 3.91 -5.22 -18.08
C SER A 150 2.45 -4.90 -17.76
N ASP A 151 1.99 -5.28 -16.58
CA ASP A 151 0.62 -5.03 -16.14
C ASP A 151 0.37 -3.52 -15.98
N VAL A 152 1.32 -2.79 -15.36
CA VAL A 152 1.22 -1.34 -15.19
C VAL A 152 1.31 -0.58 -16.52
N VAL A 153 2.16 -1.05 -17.46
CA VAL A 153 2.25 -0.50 -18.83
C VAL A 153 0.89 -0.66 -19.54
N ASN A 154 0.24 -1.81 -19.42
CA ASN A 154 -1.09 -2.03 -19.99
C ASN A 154 -2.14 -1.10 -19.37
N LEU A 155 -2.06 -0.83 -18.06
CA LEU A 155 -2.95 0.10 -17.38
C LEU A 155 -2.78 1.56 -17.81
N MET A 156 -1.64 1.95 -18.39
CA MET A 156 -1.47 3.27 -19.00
C MET A 156 -2.38 3.49 -20.22
N SER A 157 -2.90 2.43 -20.82
CA SER A 157 -3.87 2.48 -21.92
C SER A 157 -5.32 2.22 -21.47
N ASN A 158 -5.61 2.26 -20.16
CA ASN A 158 -6.93 2.03 -19.61
C ASN A 158 -7.92 3.12 -20.07
N THR A 159 -9.20 2.75 -20.26
CA THR A 159 -10.25 3.69 -20.66
C THR A 159 -10.51 4.80 -19.63
N LYS A 160 -10.26 4.53 -18.34
CA LYS A 160 -10.49 5.48 -17.25
C LYS A 160 -9.26 6.38 -17.03
N PRO A 161 -9.37 7.71 -17.18
CA PRO A 161 -8.22 8.63 -17.00
C PRO A 161 -7.56 8.53 -15.62
N TYR A 162 -8.36 8.30 -14.58
CA TYR A 162 -7.84 8.09 -13.23
C TYR A 162 -6.82 6.94 -13.15
N VAL A 163 -7.09 5.82 -13.83
CA VAL A 163 -6.19 4.67 -13.87
C VAL A 163 -4.94 5.02 -14.67
N ARG A 164 -5.08 5.61 -15.87
CA ARG A 164 -3.92 6.04 -16.68
C ARG A 164 -3.00 6.96 -15.90
N LYS A 165 -3.56 7.97 -15.24
CA LYS A 165 -2.82 8.90 -14.38
C LYS A 165 -2.04 8.19 -13.27
N LYS A 166 -2.66 7.24 -12.57
CA LYS A 166 -2.01 6.49 -11.49
C LYS A 166 -0.89 5.60 -12.01
N SER A 167 -1.11 4.94 -13.16
CA SER A 167 -0.10 4.09 -13.79
C SER A 167 1.12 4.91 -14.22
N VAL A 168 0.92 6.04 -14.86
CA VAL A 168 2.01 6.96 -15.26
C VAL A 168 2.84 7.40 -14.05
N LEU A 169 2.20 7.80 -12.96
CA LEU A 169 2.90 8.20 -11.73
C LEU A 169 3.70 7.05 -11.10
N ALA A 170 3.19 5.82 -11.19
CA ALA A 170 3.86 4.66 -10.64
C ALA A 170 5.13 4.27 -11.42
N MET A 171 5.17 4.57 -12.74
CA MET A 171 6.30 4.20 -13.60
C MET A 171 7.64 4.74 -13.08
N TYR A 172 7.67 5.96 -12.53
CA TYR A 172 8.88 6.52 -11.94
C TYR A 172 9.46 5.61 -10.85
N LYS A 173 8.61 5.15 -9.92
CA LYS A 173 9.02 4.26 -8.84
C LYS A 173 9.49 2.90 -9.35
N LEU A 174 8.82 2.36 -10.36
CA LEU A 174 9.22 1.11 -11.02
C LEU A 174 10.59 1.24 -11.69
N PHE A 175 10.88 2.37 -12.35
CA PHE A 175 12.20 2.61 -12.97
C PHE A 175 13.32 2.78 -11.94
N VAL A 176 13.04 3.34 -10.78
CA VAL A 176 14.00 3.39 -9.67
C VAL A 176 14.32 1.98 -9.17
N ALA A 177 13.32 1.12 -9.00
CA ALA A 177 13.50 -0.25 -8.53
C ALA A 177 14.07 -1.19 -9.62
N TYR A 178 13.66 -0.99 -10.89
CA TYR A 178 14.06 -1.81 -12.04
C TYR A 178 14.39 -0.94 -13.27
N PRO A 179 15.60 -0.37 -13.35
CA PRO A 179 16.00 0.57 -14.42
C PRO A 179 15.93 -0.01 -15.85
N GLN A 180 16.12 -1.33 -16.01
CA GLN A 180 16.01 -1.99 -17.32
C GLN A 180 14.61 -1.88 -17.92
N GLY A 181 13.59 -1.75 -17.07
CA GLY A 181 12.19 -1.59 -17.47
C GLY A 181 11.93 -0.32 -18.28
N LEU A 182 12.77 0.71 -18.12
CA LEU A 182 12.64 1.96 -18.87
C LEU A 182 12.68 1.75 -20.38
N ARG A 183 13.62 0.94 -20.88
CA ARG A 183 13.75 0.68 -22.31
C ARG A 183 12.51 0.00 -22.92
N LEU A 184 11.83 -0.82 -22.12
CA LEU A 184 10.68 -1.61 -22.57
C LEU A 184 9.38 -0.79 -22.59
N SER A 185 9.30 0.28 -21.82
CA SER A 185 8.04 1.01 -21.57
C SER A 185 8.10 2.50 -21.89
N PHE A 186 9.25 3.02 -22.30
CA PHE A 186 9.43 4.45 -22.54
C PHE A 186 8.51 4.99 -23.63
N GLU A 187 8.36 4.28 -24.76
CA GLU A 187 7.46 4.71 -25.84
C GLU A 187 6.00 4.81 -25.38
N LYS A 188 5.55 3.86 -24.54
CA LYS A 188 4.20 3.88 -23.96
C LYS A 188 4.01 5.05 -22.98
N LEU A 189 5.04 5.41 -22.24
CA LEU A 189 5.00 6.60 -21.39
C LEU A 189 4.93 7.88 -22.23
N LYS A 190 5.73 7.97 -23.29
CA LYS A 190 5.75 9.08 -24.23
C LYS A 190 4.40 9.28 -24.96
N GLU A 191 3.69 8.21 -25.30
CA GLU A 191 2.34 8.30 -25.85
C GLU A 191 1.39 9.09 -24.91
N ARG A 192 1.61 9.06 -23.61
CA ARG A 192 0.77 9.77 -22.63
C ARG A 192 0.99 11.27 -22.58
N LEU A 193 2.02 11.81 -23.24
CA LEU A 193 2.17 13.25 -23.47
C LEU A 193 1.11 13.81 -24.40
N ASN A 194 0.49 12.97 -25.24
CA ASN A 194 -0.60 13.31 -26.13
C ASN A 194 -1.94 12.72 -25.66
N ASP A 195 -2.12 12.53 -24.35
CA ASP A 195 -3.36 12.02 -23.79
C ASP A 195 -4.46 13.10 -23.83
N ASP A 196 -5.71 12.72 -24.08
CA ASP A 196 -6.86 13.64 -24.12
C ASP A 196 -7.12 14.31 -22.76
N GLU A 197 -6.65 13.72 -21.68
CA GLU A 197 -6.85 14.19 -20.31
C GLU A 197 -5.63 14.96 -19.80
N ALA A 198 -5.78 16.27 -19.60
CA ALA A 198 -4.70 17.16 -19.15
C ALA A 198 -3.99 16.70 -17.86
N SER A 199 -4.74 16.04 -16.94
CA SER A 199 -4.18 15.52 -15.72
C SER A 199 -3.24 14.32 -15.93
N VAL A 200 -3.43 13.55 -17.00
CA VAL A 200 -2.54 12.46 -17.43
C VAL A 200 -1.29 13.04 -18.07
N VAL A 201 -1.46 14.01 -18.99
CA VAL A 201 -0.34 14.73 -19.64
C VAL A 201 0.58 15.34 -18.61
N SER A 202 0.04 16.06 -17.63
CA SER A 202 0.83 16.65 -16.53
C SER A 202 1.67 15.60 -15.77
N CYS A 203 1.10 14.43 -15.53
CA CYS A 203 1.82 13.34 -14.87
C CYS A 203 2.91 12.73 -15.77
N ALA A 204 2.66 12.65 -17.10
CA ALA A 204 3.64 12.15 -18.06
C ALA A 204 4.85 13.09 -18.16
N VAL A 205 4.62 14.40 -18.24
CA VAL A 205 5.69 15.41 -18.22
C VAL A 205 6.54 15.31 -16.95
N ASN A 206 5.90 15.23 -15.78
CA ASN A 206 6.63 15.06 -14.51
C ASN A 206 7.41 13.74 -14.46
N GLY A 207 6.86 12.65 -15.01
CA GLY A 207 7.51 11.35 -15.10
C GLY A 207 8.76 11.41 -15.98
N GLU A 208 8.70 12.05 -17.16
CA GLU A 208 9.84 12.21 -18.06
C GLU A 208 10.93 13.11 -17.46
N CYS A 209 10.56 14.23 -16.83
CA CYS A 209 11.52 15.08 -16.13
C CYS A 209 12.27 14.29 -15.04
N ALA A 210 11.56 13.47 -14.27
CA ALA A 210 12.17 12.63 -13.23
C ALA A 210 13.12 11.57 -13.83
N ILE A 211 12.80 10.99 -14.99
CA ILE A 211 13.67 10.02 -15.72
C ILE A 211 14.95 10.69 -16.19
N VAL A 212 14.85 11.92 -16.72
CA VAL A 212 16.03 12.69 -17.16
C VAL A 212 16.96 12.97 -15.98
N LEU A 213 16.40 13.31 -14.80
CA LEU A 213 17.18 13.52 -13.59
C LEU A 213 17.89 12.25 -13.10
N ILE A 214 17.27 11.08 -13.23
CA ILE A 214 17.90 9.80 -12.89
C ILE A 214 19.07 9.52 -13.85
N LYS A 215 18.84 9.63 -15.16
CA LYS A 215 19.91 9.43 -16.17
C LYS A 215 21.04 10.46 -16.03
N GLY A 216 20.72 11.70 -15.69
CA GLY A 216 21.71 12.74 -15.46
C GLY A 216 22.64 12.43 -14.29
N LYS A 217 22.13 11.83 -13.20
CA LYS A 217 22.97 11.38 -12.08
C LYS A 217 23.92 10.24 -12.47
N ASP A 218 23.45 9.27 -13.24
CA ASP A 218 24.29 8.18 -13.72
C ASP A 218 25.38 8.68 -14.68
N TRP A 219 25.13 9.75 -15.42
CA TRP A 219 26.11 10.37 -16.32
C TRP A 219 27.18 11.14 -15.52
N VAL A 220 26.79 11.88 -14.48
CA VAL A 220 27.71 12.61 -13.59
C VAL A 220 28.63 11.64 -12.82
N VAL A 221 28.09 10.51 -12.32
CA VAL A 221 28.90 9.50 -11.60
C VAL A 221 29.93 8.87 -12.54
N LYS A 222 29.56 8.53 -13.77
CA LYS A 222 30.51 7.96 -14.75
C LYS A 222 31.56 8.95 -15.27
N SER A 223 31.29 10.26 -15.22
CA SER A 223 32.26 11.27 -15.63
C SER A 223 33.32 11.59 -14.55
N HIS A 224 33.14 11.11 -13.32
CA HIS A 224 34.11 11.24 -12.24
C HIS A 224 35.01 9.99 -12.06
N GLU A 225 34.74 8.89 -12.81
CA GLU A 225 35.55 7.67 -12.79
C GLU A 225 36.52 7.57 -13.99
N CYS A 226 36.69 8.65 -14.77
CA CYS A 226 37.71 8.77 -15.82
C CYS A 226 38.85 9.74 -15.41
#